data_961321ffdfb126e7eb9320836963cd56
#
_entry.id   961321ffdfb126e7eb9320836963cd56
#
_cell.length_a   1.000
_cell.length_b   1.000
_cell.length_c   1.000
_cell.angle_alpha   90.00
_cell.angle_beta   90.00
_cell.angle_gamma   90.00
#
_symmetry.space_group_name_H-M   'P 1'
#
loop_
_entity.id
_entity.type
_entity.pdbx_description
1 polymer ?
#
loop_
_entity_poly.entity_id
_entity_poly.type
_entity_poly.pdbx_seq_one_letter_code
_entity_poly.pdbx_strand_id
1 'polypeptide(L)'
;MTFVFNYRTPDGLDDMLMESDGEKLTGLHFVDSAEGDYAERDLPVFRETRRWLDCYFSGRQPDFTPSYRIDGLTSFRKDVTDAMLAIPFGQTTTYGSIAADIARKHGLAKMSAQAVGGAVGWNPICIIIPCHRVIGANGALVGYGGGIGNKIALLAHERRYAMEG
;
A
#
# COMPACT_ATOMS: atom_id res chain seq x y z
N MET A 1 12.31 16.34 10.84
CA MET A 1 11.02 17.08 10.78
C MET A 1 10.12 16.38 9.78
N THR A 2 8.86 16.20 10.10
CA THR A 2 7.89 15.55 9.23
C THR A 2 6.93 16.60 8.68
N PHE A 3 6.76 16.58 7.36
CA PHE A 3 5.78 17.42 6.68
C PHE A 3 4.59 16.54 6.30
N VAL A 4 3.41 17.13 6.21
CA VAL A 4 2.18 16.41 5.91
C VAL A 4 1.36 17.13 4.85
N PHE A 5 0.53 16.36 4.14
CA PHE A 5 -0.46 16.86 3.20
C PHE A 5 -1.60 15.86 3.10
N ASN A 6 -2.83 16.35 3.07
CA ASN A 6 -4.00 15.49 2.92
C ASN A 6 -4.31 15.24 1.45
N TYR A 7 -4.76 14.03 1.16
CA TYR A 7 -5.29 13.65 -0.14
C TYR A 7 -6.75 13.24 0.00
N ARG A 8 -7.62 13.88 -0.74
CA ARG A 8 -9.04 13.53 -0.75
C ARG A 8 -9.29 12.43 -1.76
N THR A 9 -9.64 11.25 -1.25
CA THR A 9 -9.95 10.08 -2.06
C THR A 9 -11.33 10.18 -2.70
N PRO A 10 -11.62 9.37 -3.74
CA PRO A 10 -13.00 9.22 -4.23
C PRO A 10 -13.95 8.70 -3.16
N ASP A 11 -15.24 8.89 -3.37
CA ASP A 11 -16.27 8.42 -2.46
C ASP A 11 -16.17 6.92 -2.21
N GLY A 12 -16.38 6.51 -0.97
CA GLY A 12 -16.30 5.11 -0.56
C GLY A 12 -14.99 4.73 0.11
N LEU A 13 -14.05 5.66 0.19
CA LEU A 13 -12.75 5.48 0.84
C LEU A 13 -12.54 6.57 1.88
N ASP A 14 -11.79 6.26 2.93
CA ASP A 14 -11.28 7.29 3.83
C ASP A 14 -10.23 8.14 3.10
N ASP A 15 -10.06 9.37 3.53
CA ASP A 15 -9.00 10.23 3.01
C ASP A 15 -7.63 9.70 3.42
N MET A 16 -6.59 10.18 2.76
CA MET A 16 -5.23 9.75 3.04
C MET A 16 -4.37 10.90 3.52
N LEU A 17 -3.45 10.59 4.41
CA LEU A 17 -2.42 11.52 4.86
C LEU A 17 -1.09 11.11 4.23
N MET A 18 -0.44 12.08 3.57
CA MET A 18 0.91 11.93 3.05
C MET A 18 1.90 12.53 4.04
N GLU A 19 3.00 11.83 4.27
CA GLU A 19 4.09 12.29 5.13
C GLU A 19 5.41 12.30 4.36
N SER A 20 6.28 13.26 4.69
CA SER A 20 7.58 13.41 4.03
C SER A 20 8.62 13.98 5.00
N ASP A 21 9.87 13.66 4.73
CA ASP A 21 11.03 14.29 5.41
C ASP A 21 11.46 15.61 4.75
N GLY A 22 10.74 16.04 3.72
CA GLY A 22 11.04 17.22 2.92
C GLY A 22 11.51 16.88 1.50
N GLU A 23 12.04 15.68 1.29
CA GLU A 23 12.53 15.21 -0.01
C GLU A 23 11.80 13.98 -0.50
N LYS A 24 11.58 13.00 0.37
CA LYS A 24 10.99 11.70 0.03
C LYS A 24 9.70 11.49 0.78
N LEU A 25 8.81 10.72 0.19
CA LEU A 25 7.61 10.24 0.86
C LEU A 25 8.02 9.22 1.92
N THR A 26 7.59 9.44 3.16
CA THR A 26 7.89 8.54 4.29
C THR A 26 6.66 7.86 4.84
N GLY A 27 5.47 8.31 4.44
CA GLY A 27 4.21 7.70 4.85
C GLY A 27 3.08 8.06 3.90
N LEU A 28 2.17 7.13 3.72
CA LEU A 28 0.92 7.30 2.99
C LEU A 28 -0.09 6.33 3.58
N HIS A 29 -1.08 6.85 4.31
CA HIS A 29 -2.03 5.99 5.02
C HIS A 29 -3.40 6.63 5.10
N PHE A 30 -4.41 5.79 5.29
CA PHE A 30 -5.78 6.24 5.46
C PHE A 30 -5.98 6.86 6.84
N VAL A 31 -6.81 7.90 6.90
CA VAL A 31 -7.18 8.60 8.13
C VAL A 31 -8.70 8.72 8.20
N ASP A 32 -9.27 8.56 9.41
CA ASP A 32 -10.74 8.56 9.60
C ASP A 32 -11.40 9.87 9.21
N SER A 33 -10.70 10.98 9.40
CA SER A 33 -11.15 12.28 8.93
C SER A 33 -9.96 13.21 8.82
N ALA A 34 -10.10 14.22 7.98
CA ALA A 34 -9.10 15.28 7.81
C ALA A 34 -8.94 16.17 9.04
N GLU A 35 -9.34 15.71 10.21
CA GLU A 35 -9.30 16.44 11.46
C GLU A 35 -7.93 16.35 12.14
N GLY A 36 -6.93 16.85 11.48
CA GLY A 36 -5.70 17.15 12.16
C GLY A 36 -5.38 18.60 11.90
N ASP A 37 -5.08 19.33 12.93
CA ASP A 37 -4.46 20.64 12.86
C ASP A 37 -3.03 20.48 12.34
N TYR A 38 -2.88 19.84 11.17
CA TYR A 38 -1.60 19.72 10.53
C TYR A 38 -1.41 20.91 9.62
N ALA A 39 -0.34 21.66 9.83
CA ALA A 39 0.07 22.68 8.88
C ALA A 39 0.52 21.95 7.60
N GLU A 40 -0.35 21.92 6.61
CA GLU A 40 -0.04 21.34 5.31
C GLU A 40 1.08 22.15 4.63
N ARG A 41 1.98 21.43 3.99
CA ARG A 41 3.05 22.05 3.22
C ARG A 41 3.11 21.41 1.83
N ASP A 42 3.01 22.22 0.80
CA ASP A 42 3.06 21.73 -0.57
C ASP A 42 4.52 21.49 -0.98
N LEU A 43 4.90 20.21 -1.03
CA LEU A 43 6.23 19.76 -1.43
C LEU A 43 6.17 19.13 -2.82
N PRO A 44 7.28 19.16 -3.59
CA PRO A 44 7.32 18.47 -4.89
C PRO A 44 6.94 17.00 -4.80
N VAL A 45 7.40 16.29 -3.76
CA VAL A 45 7.06 14.86 -3.58
C VAL A 45 5.57 14.66 -3.32
N PHE A 46 4.91 15.61 -2.64
CA PHE A 46 3.46 15.54 -2.42
C PHE A 46 2.69 15.77 -3.72
N ARG A 47 3.14 16.68 -4.57
CA ARG A 47 2.53 16.90 -5.88
C ARG A 47 2.67 15.66 -6.76
N GLU A 48 3.83 15.03 -6.74
CA GLU A 48 4.08 13.78 -7.47
C GLU A 48 3.22 12.64 -6.95
N THR A 49 3.07 12.52 -5.64
CA THR A 49 2.22 11.50 -5.01
C THR A 49 0.75 11.72 -5.36
N ARG A 50 0.28 12.98 -5.36
CA ARG A 50 -1.09 13.29 -5.80
C ARG A 50 -1.32 12.88 -7.25
N ARG A 51 -0.38 13.17 -8.14
CA ARG A 51 -0.47 12.75 -9.54
C ARG A 51 -0.53 11.22 -9.66
N TRP A 52 0.24 10.52 -8.85
CA TRP A 52 0.23 9.06 -8.81
C TRP A 52 -1.15 8.55 -8.37
N LEU A 53 -1.68 9.10 -7.29
CA LEU A 53 -3.00 8.70 -6.75
C LEU A 53 -4.12 9.06 -7.73
N ASP A 54 -4.08 10.24 -8.35
CA ASP A 54 -5.06 10.62 -9.36
C ASP A 54 -5.05 9.65 -10.55
N CYS A 55 -3.88 9.25 -11.00
CA CYS A 55 -3.73 8.25 -12.06
C CYS A 55 -4.29 6.89 -11.63
N TYR A 56 -3.93 6.44 -10.44
CA TYR A 56 -4.42 5.18 -9.88
C TYR A 56 -5.95 5.18 -9.79
N PHE A 57 -6.55 6.22 -9.22
CA PHE A 57 -8.00 6.29 -9.07
C PHE A 57 -8.73 6.54 -10.40
N SER A 58 -8.02 6.94 -11.44
CA SER A 58 -8.58 6.96 -12.79
C SER A 58 -8.69 5.57 -13.42
N GLY A 59 -8.16 4.55 -12.77
CA GLY A 59 -8.28 3.16 -13.20
C GLY A 59 -7.04 2.59 -13.87
N ARG A 60 -5.88 3.21 -13.69
CA ARG A 60 -4.64 2.76 -14.32
C ARG A 60 -3.54 2.59 -13.29
N GLN A 61 -2.70 1.58 -13.50
CA GLN A 61 -1.43 1.49 -12.77
C GLN A 61 -0.52 2.61 -13.28
N PRO A 62 -0.10 3.54 -12.41
CA PRO A 62 0.84 4.57 -12.83
C PRO A 62 2.17 3.97 -13.32
N ASP A 63 2.78 4.60 -14.33
CA ASP A 63 4.05 4.17 -14.90
C ASP A 63 5.26 4.87 -14.27
N PHE A 64 5.04 5.58 -13.19
CA PHE A 64 6.08 6.23 -12.41
C PHE A 64 5.85 5.96 -10.93
N THR A 65 6.86 6.18 -10.10
CA THR A 65 6.76 5.98 -8.64
C THR A 65 7.35 7.20 -7.93
N PRO A 66 6.62 7.82 -6.99
CA PRO A 66 7.19 8.87 -6.16
C PRO A 66 8.39 8.34 -5.37
N SER A 67 9.39 9.18 -5.17
CA SER A 67 10.54 8.81 -4.36
C SER A 67 10.09 8.60 -2.92
N TYR A 68 10.36 7.42 -2.35
CA TYR A 68 9.99 7.14 -0.97
C TYR A 68 11.15 6.52 -0.18
N ARG A 69 11.05 6.63 1.14
CA ARG A 69 11.98 6.01 2.08
C ARG A 69 11.17 5.28 3.13
N ILE A 70 11.58 4.06 3.45
CA ILE A 70 10.95 3.26 4.49
C ILE A 70 11.93 3.08 5.64
N ASP A 71 11.62 3.68 6.79
CA ASP A 71 12.41 3.51 8.00
C ASP A 71 12.04 2.17 8.66
N GLY A 72 13.01 1.50 9.27
CA GLY A 72 12.79 0.22 9.94
C GLY A 72 12.60 -0.97 9.00
N LEU A 73 13.07 -0.87 7.77
CA LEU A 73 12.95 -1.94 6.78
C LEU A 73 13.98 -3.04 7.06
N THR A 74 13.53 -4.10 7.75
CA THR A 74 14.35 -5.29 7.98
C THR A 74 14.45 -6.12 6.70
N SER A 75 15.38 -7.09 6.66
CA SER A 75 15.53 -7.98 5.50
C SER A 75 14.23 -8.72 5.19
N PHE A 76 13.53 -9.20 6.22
CA PHE A 76 12.25 -9.89 6.05
C PHE A 76 11.18 -8.95 5.49
N ARG A 77 11.05 -7.75 6.07
CA ARG A 77 10.10 -6.73 5.57
C ARG A 77 10.40 -6.34 4.14
N LYS A 78 11.68 -6.27 3.77
CA LYS A 78 12.07 -5.99 2.39
C LYS A 78 11.62 -7.10 1.43
N ASP A 79 11.80 -8.35 1.81
CA ASP A 79 11.33 -9.48 0.99
C ASP A 79 9.82 -9.42 0.80
N VAL A 80 9.07 -9.13 1.85
CA VAL A 80 7.61 -8.99 1.77
C VAL A 80 7.22 -7.79 0.91
N THR A 81 7.91 -6.67 1.07
CA THR A 81 7.67 -5.45 0.27
C THR A 81 7.90 -5.74 -1.22
N ASP A 82 9.01 -6.40 -1.56
CA ASP A 82 9.31 -6.77 -2.94
C ASP A 82 8.25 -7.70 -3.51
N ALA A 83 7.75 -8.64 -2.70
CA ALA A 83 6.67 -9.54 -3.11
C ALA A 83 5.36 -8.77 -3.38
N MET A 84 5.03 -7.79 -2.54
CA MET A 84 3.84 -6.96 -2.75
C MET A 84 3.96 -6.13 -4.02
N LEU A 85 5.12 -5.53 -4.26
CA LEU A 85 5.37 -4.71 -5.45
C LEU A 85 5.26 -5.52 -6.75
N ALA A 86 5.45 -6.83 -6.68
CA ALA A 86 5.33 -7.72 -7.83
C ALA A 86 3.87 -8.09 -8.18
N ILE A 87 2.89 -7.75 -7.33
CA ILE A 87 1.50 -8.08 -7.58
C ILE A 87 0.89 -7.05 -8.54
N PRO A 88 0.48 -7.46 -9.75
CA PRO A 88 -0.05 -6.50 -10.72
C PRO A 88 -1.39 -5.89 -10.30
N PHE A 89 -1.68 -4.74 -10.85
CA PHE A 89 -3.00 -4.09 -10.71
C PHE A 89 -4.12 -5.06 -11.12
N GLY A 90 -5.14 -5.16 -10.29
CA GLY A 90 -6.28 -6.04 -10.56
C GLY A 90 -6.06 -7.49 -10.15
N GLN A 91 -4.90 -7.82 -9.59
CA GLN A 91 -4.60 -9.18 -9.13
C GLN A 91 -4.38 -9.22 -7.63
N THR A 92 -4.46 -10.41 -7.07
CA THR A 92 -4.24 -10.66 -5.64
C THR A 92 -3.33 -11.87 -5.45
N THR A 93 -2.70 -11.95 -4.28
CA THR A 93 -2.01 -13.14 -3.82
C THR A 93 -2.35 -13.38 -2.35
N THR A 94 -1.93 -14.51 -1.81
CA THR A 94 -2.22 -14.86 -0.42
C THR A 94 -0.97 -14.70 0.45
N TYR A 95 -1.19 -14.53 1.75
CA TYR A 95 -0.09 -14.52 2.73
C TYR A 95 0.71 -15.82 2.66
N GLY A 96 0.03 -16.95 2.49
CA GLY A 96 0.69 -18.26 2.36
C GLY A 96 1.54 -18.38 1.10
N SER A 97 1.10 -17.82 -0.01
CA SER A 97 1.86 -17.82 -1.26
C SER A 97 3.15 -17.01 -1.13
N ILE A 98 3.06 -15.82 -0.52
CA ILE A 98 4.25 -14.99 -0.25
C ILE A 98 5.19 -15.74 0.69
N ALA A 99 4.68 -16.36 1.75
CA ALA A 99 5.47 -17.12 2.69
C ALA A 99 6.23 -18.28 1.99
N ALA A 100 5.55 -19.00 1.11
CA ALA A 100 6.17 -20.08 0.35
C ALA A 100 7.29 -19.57 -0.58
N ASP A 101 7.07 -18.43 -1.23
CA ASP A 101 8.09 -17.83 -2.11
C ASP A 101 9.32 -17.38 -1.33
N ILE A 102 9.15 -16.78 -0.16
CA ILE A 102 10.24 -16.35 0.70
C ILE A 102 11.01 -17.58 1.22
N ALA A 103 10.30 -18.64 1.66
CA ALA A 103 10.93 -19.87 2.09
C ALA A 103 11.80 -20.47 0.99
N ARG A 104 11.28 -20.51 -0.23
CA ARG A 104 12.01 -21.02 -1.39
C ARG A 104 13.26 -20.19 -1.69
N LYS A 105 13.13 -18.88 -1.65
CA LYS A 105 14.25 -17.94 -1.89
C LYS A 105 15.40 -18.17 -0.93
N HIS A 106 15.11 -18.46 0.33
CA HIS A 106 16.12 -18.63 1.37
C HIS A 106 16.45 -20.09 1.69
N GLY A 107 15.92 -21.04 0.94
CA GLY A 107 16.17 -22.46 1.17
C GLY A 107 15.59 -22.96 2.48
N LEU A 108 14.51 -22.36 2.96
CA LEU A 108 13.84 -22.76 4.20
C LEU A 108 12.76 -23.81 3.91
N ALA A 109 12.53 -24.72 4.89
CA ALA A 109 11.47 -25.71 4.74
C ALA A 109 10.09 -25.07 4.70
N LYS A 110 9.87 -24.01 5.51
CA LYS A 110 8.62 -23.26 5.54
C LYS A 110 8.85 -21.86 6.12
N MET A 111 7.90 -20.99 5.86
CA MET A 111 7.80 -19.64 6.44
C MET A 111 6.40 -19.43 6.94
N SER A 112 6.25 -18.72 8.07
CA SER A 112 4.95 -18.43 8.66
C SER A 112 4.15 -17.42 7.83
N ALA A 113 2.93 -17.80 7.42
CA ALA A 113 2.00 -16.88 6.78
C ALA A 113 1.58 -15.75 7.74
N GLN A 114 1.53 -16.03 9.04
CA GLN A 114 1.23 -15.03 10.07
C GLN A 114 2.33 -13.98 10.16
N ALA A 115 3.60 -14.38 10.07
CA ALA A 115 4.72 -13.44 10.05
C ALA A 115 4.67 -12.54 8.80
N VAL A 116 4.32 -13.12 7.65
CA VAL A 116 4.10 -12.35 6.42
C VAL A 116 2.96 -11.35 6.62
N GLY A 117 1.86 -11.77 7.24
CA GLY A 117 0.73 -10.89 7.54
C GLY A 117 1.13 -9.69 8.40
N GLY A 118 1.98 -9.90 9.40
CA GLY A 118 2.52 -8.81 10.21
C GLY A 118 3.35 -7.82 9.41
N ALA A 119 4.19 -8.32 8.51
CA ALA A 119 5.01 -7.46 7.64
C ALA A 119 4.16 -6.71 6.60
N VAL A 120 3.13 -7.34 6.05
CA VAL A 120 2.19 -6.70 5.13
C VAL A 120 1.45 -5.57 5.84
N GLY A 121 0.95 -5.81 7.05
CA GLY A 121 0.23 -4.81 7.84
C GLY A 121 1.12 -3.67 8.32
N TRP A 122 2.42 -3.87 8.40
CA TRP A 122 3.38 -2.84 8.80
C TRP A 122 3.64 -1.81 7.69
N ASN A 123 3.28 -2.08 6.45
CA ASN A 123 3.57 -1.24 5.29
C ASN A 123 3.22 0.24 5.53
N PRO A 124 4.18 1.17 5.48
CA PRO A 124 3.91 2.59 5.72
C PRO A 124 3.45 3.36 4.49
N ILE A 125 3.49 2.75 3.29
CA ILE A 125 3.19 3.42 2.01
C ILE A 125 2.04 2.68 1.32
N CYS A 126 0.81 2.90 1.79
CA CYS A 126 -0.36 2.22 1.26
C CYS A 126 -0.60 2.55 -0.22
N ILE A 127 -1.19 1.65 -0.94
CA ILE A 127 -1.54 1.70 -2.37
C ILE A 127 -0.31 1.66 -3.29
N ILE A 128 0.66 2.54 -3.13
CA ILE A 128 1.90 2.52 -3.92
C ILE A 128 2.61 1.18 -3.70
N ILE A 129 2.74 0.76 -2.45
CA ILE A 129 3.12 -0.61 -2.09
C ILE A 129 1.81 -1.34 -1.78
N PRO A 130 1.34 -2.24 -2.67
CA PRO A 130 -0.06 -2.67 -2.67
C PRO A 130 -0.38 -3.75 -1.64
N CYS A 131 -0.28 -3.42 -0.36
CA CYS A 131 -0.63 -4.35 0.73
C CYS A 131 -2.09 -4.81 0.66
N HIS A 132 -2.99 -4.03 0.07
CA HIS A 132 -4.39 -4.40 -0.13
C HIS A 132 -4.57 -5.58 -1.08
N ARG A 133 -3.57 -5.90 -1.92
CA ARG A 133 -3.61 -7.03 -2.87
C ARG A 133 -3.23 -8.37 -2.23
N VAL A 134 -2.89 -8.37 -0.94
CA VAL A 134 -2.61 -9.62 -0.21
C VAL A 134 -3.84 -9.99 0.60
N ILE A 135 -4.35 -11.20 0.37
CA ILE A 135 -5.59 -11.70 0.99
C ILE A 135 -5.32 -13.03 1.69
N GLY A 136 -6.27 -13.44 2.52
CA GLY A 136 -6.21 -14.74 3.18
C GLY A 136 -6.55 -15.89 2.26
N ALA A 137 -6.35 -17.12 2.73
CA ALA A 137 -6.71 -18.32 2.00
C ALA A 137 -8.20 -18.28 1.61
N ASN A 138 -8.52 -18.81 0.43
CA ASN A 138 -9.88 -18.86 -0.10
C ASN A 138 -10.53 -17.48 -0.29
N GLY A 139 -9.71 -16.44 -0.48
CA GLY A 139 -10.20 -15.08 -0.72
C GLY A 139 -10.64 -14.35 0.54
N ALA A 140 -10.29 -14.85 1.74
CA ALA A 140 -10.66 -14.20 2.99
C ALA A 140 -10.05 -12.80 3.09
N LEU A 141 -10.88 -11.79 3.35
CA LEU A 141 -10.45 -10.41 3.54
C LEU A 141 -10.23 -10.18 5.04
N VAL A 142 -9.03 -10.48 5.51
CA VAL A 142 -8.67 -10.38 6.92
C VAL A 142 -7.56 -9.34 7.12
N GLY A 143 -7.66 -8.60 8.23
CA GLY A 143 -6.59 -7.80 8.78
C GLY A 143 -5.95 -6.80 7.82
N TYR A 144 -6.57 -5.66 7.58
CA TYR A 144 -5.94 -4.57 6.85
C TYR A 144 -5.71 -3.39 7.81
N GLY A 145 -4.45 -2.98 7.98
CA GLY A 145 -4.10 -1.85 8.85
C GLY A 145 -4.75 -0.53 8.44
N GLY A 146 -5.02 -0.35 7.14
CA GLY A 146 -5.73 0.80 6.60
C GLY A 146 -7.25 0.73 6.70
N GLY A 147 -7.81 -0.31 7.33
CA GLY A 147 -9.25 -0.51 7.45
C GLY A 147 -9.81 -1.44 6.38
N ILE A 148 -10.59 -2.44 6.81
CA ILE A 148 -11.14 -3.46 5.91
C ILE A 148 -12.06 -2.85 4.83
N GLY A 149 -12.80 -1.80 5.16
CA GLY A 149 -13.65 -1.10 4.19
C GLY A 149 -12.85 -0.49 3.06
N ASN A 150 -11.69 0.09 3.36
CA ASN A 150 -10.78 0.64 2.36
C ASN A 150 -10.18 -0.46 1.49
N LYS A 151 -9.81 -1.60 2.08
CA LYS A 151 -9.30 -2.74 1.33
C LYS A 151 -10.33 -3.25 0.33
N ILE A 152 -11.57 -3.44 0.77
CA ILE A 152 -12.67 -3.88 -0.10
C ILE A 152 -12.86 -2.90 -1.25
N ALA A 153 -12.87 -1.59 -0.95
CA ALA A 153 -13.06 -0.56 -1.97
C ALA A 153 -11.92 -0.52 -2.98
N LEU A 154 -10.67 -0.68 -2.53
CA LEU A 154 -9.50 -0.71 -3.43
C LEU A 154 -9.54 -1.93 -4.34
N LEU A 155 -9.85 -3.10 -3.80
CA LEU A 155 -9.95 -4.33 -4.61
C LEU A 155 -11.09 -4.24 -5.63
N ALA A 156 -12.23 -3.68 -5.24
CA ALA A 156 -13.37 -3.46 -6.15
C ALA A 156 -13.00 -2.48 -7.27
N HIS A 157 -12.30 -1.41 -6.94
CA HIS A 157 -11.80 -0.42 -7.90
C HIS A 157 -10.90 -1.09 -8.94
N GLU A 158 -9.93 -1.87 -8.49
CA GLU A 158 -8.99 -2.53 -9.39
C GLU A 158 -9.66 -3.58 -10.26
N ARG A 159 -10.59 -4.35 -9.69
CA ARG A 159 -11.33 -5.37 -10.44
C ARG A 159 -12.17 -4.73 -11.54
N ARG A 160 -12.84 -3.62 -11.24
CA ARG A 160 -13.65 -2.89 -12.20
C ARG A 160 -12.85 -2.49 -13.44
N TYR A 161 -11.69 -1.85 -13.22
CA TYR A 161 -10.88 -1.33 -14.32
C TYR A 161 -10.05 -2.40 -15.02
N ALA A 162 -9.65 -3.45 -14.31
CA ALA A 162 -8.96 -4.57 -14.93
C ALA A 162 -9.87 -5.32 -15.92
N MET A 163 -11.19 -5.38 -15.65
CA MET A 163 -12.15 -6.00 -16.55
C MET A 163 -12.49 -5.14 -17.77
N GLU A 164 -12.32 -3.81 -17.66
CA GLU A 164 -12.58 -2.87 -18.75
C GLU A 164 -11.39 -2.74 -19.72
N GLY A 165 -10.20 -3.16 -19.26
CA GLY A 165 -8.96 -3.13 -20.04
C GLY A 165 -8.71 -4.46 -20.75
#